data_a453c7ae4b477b0853546fd37ad7fe4c
#
_entry.id   a453c7ae4b477b0853546fd37ad7fe4c
#
_cell.length_a   1.000
_cell.length_b   1.000
_cell.length_c   1.000
_cell.angle_alpha   90.00
_cell.angle_beta   90.00
_cell.angle_gamma   90.00
#
_symmetry.space_group_name_H-M   'P 1'
#
loop_
_entity.id
_entity.type
_entity.pdbx_description
1 polymer ?
#
loop_
_entity_poly.entity_id
_entity_poly.type
_entity_poly.pdbx_seq_one_letter_code
_entity_poly.pdbx_strand_id
1 'polypeptide(L)'
;MVGKEKKCIGIIFGGNSNEHYVSICSAKTVFKALISNENKKNFTVRAFYINKNGVWFDNNQSLSILEENNINNTSDNYQIFPKEEINLSLIHI
;
A
#
# COMPACT_ATOMS: atom_id res chain seq x y z
N MET A 1 13.33 -18.21 -19.87
CA MET A 1 13.86 -17.38 -19.76
C MET A 1 13.83 -16.88 -18.61
N VAL A 2 14.55 -16.36 -18.22
CA VAL A 2 14.55 -15.84 -17.22
C VAL A 2 13.73 -14.88 -17.12
N GLY A 3 13.05 -14.87 -16.31
CA GLY A 3 12.18 -13.94 -16.19
C GLY A 3 12.70 -12.72 -15.75
N LYS A 4 12.05 -11.63 -16.00
CA LYS A 4 12.39 -10.46 -15.50
C LYS A 4 12.00 -10.43 -14.11
N GLU A 5 12.76 -9.86 -13.27
CA GLU A 5 12.41 -9.63 -11.92
C GLU A 5 11.40 -8.54 -11.83
N LYS A 6 10.41 -8.69 -11.00
CA LYS A 6 9.43 -7.64 -10.80
C LYS A 6 9.99 -6.58 -9.90
N LYS A 7 9.60 -5.34 -10.14
CA LYS A 7 9.96 -4.27 -9.23
C LYS A 7 8.97 -4.25 -8.09
N CYS A 8 9.45 -3.97 -6.92
CA CYS A 8 8.59 -3.91 -5.74
C CYS A 8 8.24 -2.46 -5.46
N ILE A 9 6.94 -2.18 -5.44
CA ILE A 9 6.44 -0.83 -5.24
C ILE A 9 5.69 -0.80 -3.92
N GLY A 10 6.03 0.13 -3.07
CA GLY A 10 5.32 0.32 -1.80
C GLY A 10 4.45 1.55 -1.87
N ILE A 11 3.18 1.44 -1.58
CA ILE A 11 2.26 2.55 -1.55
C ILE A 11 2.05 2.93 -0.10
N ILE A 12 2.39 4.16 0.24
CA ILE A 12 2.19 4.68 1.59
C ILE A 12 1.03 5.64 1.53
N PHE A 13 0.01 5.42 2.32
CA PHE A 13 -1.20 6.23 2.22
C PHE A 13 -1.89 6.39 3.57
N GLY A 14 -2.83 7.32 3.62
CA GLY A 14 -3.54 7.63 4.85
C GLY A 14 -2.90 8.80 5.57
N GLY A 15 -2.68 8.67 6.85
CA GLY A 15 -2.04 9.73 7.62
C GLY A 15 -3.03 10.59 8.37
N ASN A 16 -2.51 11.52 9.14
CA ASN A 16 -3.38 12.28 10.02
C ASN A 16 -3.81 13.62 9.46
N SER A 17 -3.66 13.86 8.18
CA SER A 17 -4.08 15.12 7.62
C SER A 17 -5.57 15.09 7.30
N ASN A 18 -6.09 16.24 6.93
CA ASN A 18 -7.48 16.32 6.51
C ASN A 18 -7.72 15.59 5.22
N GLU A 19 -6.65 15.21 4.53
CA GLU A 19 -6.77 14.51 3.29
C GLU A 19 -6.68 13.02 3.45
N HIS A 20 -6.91 12.52 4.65
CA HIS A 20 -6.78 11.10 4.94
C HIS A 20 -7.59 10.23 3.97
N TYR A 21 -8.86 10.56 3.80
CA TYR A 21 -9.71 9.73 2.95
C TYR A 21 -9.43 9.96 1.47
N VAL A 22 -9.00 11.16 1.11
CA VAL A 22 -8.59 11.42 -0.25
C VAL A 22 -7.37 10.59 -0.58
N SER A 23 -6.45 10.49 0.38
CA SER A 23 -5.26 9.70 0.20
C SER A 23 -5.61 8.23 -0.04
N ILE A 24 -6.58 7.70 0.69
CA ILE A 24 -7.01 6.33 0.51
C ILE A 24 -7.59 6.13 -0.89
N CYS A 25 -8.42 7.06 -1.34
CA CYS A 25 -9.03 6.94 -2.66
C CYS A 25 -7.98 7.00 -3.76
N SER A 26 -7.01 7.89 -3.62
CA SER A 26 -5.94 7.99 -4.60
C SER A 26 -5.09 6.74 -4.61
N ALA A 27 -4.83 6.19 -3.42
CA ALA A 27 -4.04 4.98 -3.33
C ALA A 27 -4.74 3.81 -4.00
N LYS A 28 -6.07 3.73 -3.87
CA LYS A 28 -6.82 2.68 -4.53
C LYS A 28 -6.69 2.77 -6.04
N THR A 29 -6.70 3.98 -6.57
CA THR A 29 -6.56 4.17 -8.01
C THR A 29 -5.17 3.72 -8.47
N VAL A 30 -4.14 4.10 -7.75
CA VAL A 30 -2.78 3.71 -8.09
C VAL A 30 -2.63 2.20 -7.97
N PHE A 31 -3.18 1.62 -6.92
CA PHE A 31 -3.08 0.19 -6.69
C PHE A 31 -3.72 -0.57 -7.84
N LYS A 32 -4.91 -0.15 -8.25
CA LYS A 32 -5.60 -0.85 -9.33
C LYS A 32 -4.81 -0.78 -10.62
N ALA A 33 -4.16 0.35 -10.88
CA ALA A 33 -3.35 0.46 -12.07
C ALA A 33 -2.15 -0.46 -12.02
N LEU A 34 -1.53 -0.59 -10.85
CA LEU A 34 -0.33 -1.40 -10.73
C LEU A 34 -0.61 -2.90 -10.83
N ILE A 35 -1.81 -3.32 -10.45
CA ILE A 35 -2.14 -4.73 -10.52
C ILE A 35 -2.95 -5.08 -11.74
N SER A 36 -3.12 -4.14 -12.66
CA SER A 36 -3.87 -4.43 -13.88
C SER A 36 -3.13 -5.47 -14.70
N ASN A 37 -3.83 -6.03 -15.69
CA ASN A 37 -3.30 -7.16 -16.42
C ASN A 37 -1.92 -6.93 -16.99
N GLU A 38 -1.68 -5.73 -17.51
CA GLU A 38 -0.40 -5.47 -18.09
C GLU A 38 0.66 -5.25 -17.05
N ASN A 39 0.31 -4.54 -16.02
CA ASN A 39 1.32 -4.14 -15.06
C ASN A 39 1.62 -5.20 -14.03
N LYS A 40 0.69 -6.09 -13.76
CA LYS A 40 0.93 -7.04 -12.69
C LYS A 40 2.09 -7.96 -12.99
N LYS A 41 2.47 -8.05 -14.24
CA LYS A 41 3.62 -8.86 -14.57
C LYS A 41 4.92 -8.16 -14.23
N ASN A 42 4.88 -6.86 -14.07
CA ASN A 42 6.06 -6.06 -13.86
C ASN A 42 6.26 -5.62 -12.43
N PHE A 43 5.20 -5.62 -11.64
CA PHE A 43 5.30 -5.04 -10.31
C PHE A 43 4.75 -5.96 -9.23
N THR A 44 5.44 -5.95 -8.12
CA THR A 44 4.91 -6.53 -6.90
C THR A 44 4.57 -5.35 -6.01
N VAL A 45 3.37 -5.32 -5.46
CA VAL A 45 2.89 -4.17 -4.72
C VAL A 45 2.81 -4.46 -3.24
N ARG A 46 3.33 -3.56 -2.44
CA ARG A 46 3.17 -3.60 -1.01
C ARG A 46 2.48 -2.34 -0.58
N ALA A 47 1.77 -2.39 0.50
CA ALA A 47 1.00 -1.26 0.96
C ALA A 47 1.26 -1.00 2.42
N PHE A 48 1.27 0.29 2.79
CA PHE A 48 1.51 0.70 4.16
C PHE A 48 0.50 1.77 4.49
N TYR A 49 -0.56 1.38 5.16
CA TYR A 49 -1.59 2.31 5.58
C TYR A 49 -1.20 2.92 6.91
N ILE A 50 -1.39 4.23 7.03
CA ILE A 50 -1.13 4.93 8.27
C ILE A 50 -2.47 5.50 8.72
N ASN A 51 -2.88 5.17 9.93
CA ASN A 51 -4.17 5.66 10.38
C ASN A 51 -4.05 7.11 10.85
N LYS A 52 -5.14 7.67 11.31
CA LYS A 52 -5.13 9.08 11.68
C LYS A 52 -4.30 9.34 12.92
N ASN A 53 -4.01 8.34 13.68
CA ASN A 53 -3.15 8.50 14.84
C ASN A 53 -1.68 8.30 14.51
N GLY A 54 -1.36 8.08 13.24
CA GLY A 54 0.02 7.92 12.84
C GLY A 54 0.54 6.51 12.98
N VAL A 55 -0.34 5.54 13.19
CA VAL A 55 0.10 4.17 13.37
C VAL A 55 0.15 3.50 12.01
N TRP A 56 1.24 2.82 11.74
CA TRP A 56 1.46 2.14 10.47
C TRP A 56 0.95 0.71 10.57
N PHE A 57 0.30 0.27 9.51
CA PHE A 57 -0.26 -1.07 9.47
C PHE A 57 0.55 -1.93 8.52
N ASP A 58 0.47 -3.23 8.68
CA ASP A 58 1.27 -4.12 7.86
C ASP A 58 0.70 -4.23 6.45
N ASN A 59 1.43 -4.93 5.61
CA ASN A 59 1.07 -5.05 4.22
C ASN A 59 -0.29 -5.73 4.04
N ASN A 60 -0.55 -6.79 4.77
CA ASN A 60 -1.81 -7.52 4.58
C ASN A 60 -3.01 -6.69 4.97
N GLN A 61 -2.92 -5.99 6.08
CA GLN A 61 -4.02 -5.14 6.51
C GLN A 61 -4.19 -3.97 5.57
N SER A 62 -3.09 -3.42 5.10
CA SER A 62 -3.13 -2.27 4.21
C SER A 62 -3.70 -2.65 2.84
N LEU A 63 -3.35 -3.81 2.34
CA LEU A 63 -3.90 -4.25 1.07
C LEU A 63 -5.40 -4.49 1.18
N SER A 64 -5.86 -4.93 2.32
CA SER A 64 -7.30 -5.11 2.51
C SER A 64 -8.04 -3.80 2.38
N ILE A 65 -7.45 -2.72 2.86
CA ILE A 65 -8.07 -1.42 2.73
C ILE A 65 -8.11 -0.99 1.26
N LEU A 66 -7.06 -1.26 0.52
CA LEU A 66 -7.03 -0.88 -0.87
C LEU A 66 -8.00 -1.70 -1.71
N GLU A 67 -8.23 -2.94 -1.31
CA GLU A 67 -9.12 -3.81 -2.07
C GLU A 67 -10.56 -3.64 -1.69
N GLU A 68 -10.83 -3.09 -0.51
CA GLU A 68 -12.19 -2.95 -0.05
C GLU A 68 -12.42 -1.52 0.34
N ASN A 69 -13.63 -1.13 0.46
CA ASN A 69 -13.92 0.22 0.88
C ASN A 69 -14.06 0.37 2.37
N ASN A 70 -14.00 -0.71 3.09
CA ASN A 70 -14.29 -0.67 4.49
C ASN A 70 -13.01 -0.51 5.27
N ILE A 71 -12.84 0.61 5.91
CA ILE A 71 -11.67 0.84 6.70
C ILE A 71 -11.98 0.82 8.18
N ASN A 72 -13.19 0.44 8.53
CA ASN A 72 -13.57 0.51 9.92
C ASN A 72 -13.01 -0.63 10.74
N ASN A 73 -12.54 -1.64 10.09
CA ASN A 73 -12.06 -2.79 10.82
C ASN A 73 -10.59 -2.84 11.01
N THR A 74 -9.92 -1.77 10.75
CA THR A 74 -8.49 -1.81 11.00
C THR A 74 -8.33 -1.93 12.47
N SER A 75 -7.63 -2.94 12.89
CA SER A 75 -7.45 -3.13 14.29
C SER A 75 -6.35 -2.23 14.75
N ASP A 76 -6.08 -2.28 16.01
CA ASP A 76 -5.01 -1.48 16.53
C ASP A 76 -3.68 -2.10 16.32
N ASN A 77 -3.62 -3.23 15.70
CA ASN A 77 -2.36 -3.87 15.45
C ASN A 77 -1.56 -3.11 14.46
N TYR A 78 -0.28 -3.10 14.62
CA TYR A 78 0.54 -2.43 13.69
C TYR A 78 1.77 -3.25 13.49
N GLN A 79 2.52 -2.92 12.48
CA GLN A 79 3.70 -3.63 12.16
C GLN A 79 4.86 -2.72 12.04
N ILE A 80 6.01 -3.23 12.31
CA ILE A 80 7.18 -2.48 12.11
C ILE A 80 7.49 -2.42 10.66
N PHE A 81 7.99 -1.32 10.20
CA PHE A 81 8.35 -1.14 8.84
C PHE A 81 9.33 -2.22 8.43
N PRO A 82 9.13 -2.87 7.32
CA PRO A 82 9.99 -3.99 6.94
C PRO A 82 11.40 -3.52 6.62
N LYS A 83 12.34 -4.12 7.26
CA LYS A 83 13.69 -3.70 7.06
C LYS A 83 14.35 -4.33 5.89
N GLU A 84 13.81 -5.44 5.42
CA GLU A 84 14.44 -6.14 4.34
C GLU A 84 14.08 -5.61 2.99
N GLU A 85 13.21 -4.64 2.89
CA GLU A 85 12.75 -4.18 1.59
C GLU A 85 13.69 -3.14 1.06
N ILE A 86 14.90 -3.54 0.75
CA ILE A 86 15.88 -2.56 0.37
C ILE A 86 15.72 -2.09 -1.04
N ASN A 87 15.04 -2.81 -1.89
CA ASN A 87 14.85 -2.34 -3.26
C ASN A 87 13.45 -1.85 -3.50
N LEU A 88 12.78 -1.45 -2.45
CA LEU A 88 11.40 -1.02 -2.55
C LEU A 88 11.35 0.40 -3.07
N SER A 89 10.57 0.63 -4.10
CA SER A 89 10.30 1.97 -4.56
C SER A 89 9.02 2.44 -3.90
N LEU A 90 9.05 3.62 -3.32
CA LEU A 90 7.92 4.09 -2.54
C LEU A 90 7.15 5.16 -3.28
N ILE A 91 5.84 5.06 -3.21
CA ILE A 91 4.94 6.09 -3.68
C ILE A 91 4.17 6.55 -2.46
N HIS A 92 4.36 7.79 -2.08
CA HIS A 92 3.67 8.31 -0.90
C HIS A 92 2.50 9.14 -1.39
N ILE A 93 1.33 8.74 -1.03
CA ILE A 93 0.12 9.40 -1.47
C ILE A 93 -0.53 10.18 -0.34
#